data_0c53140062a78c1bfbfadbc04b1dc15e
#
_entry.id   0c53140062a78c1bfbfadbc04b1dc15e
#
_cell.length_a   1.000
_cell.length_b   1.000
_cell.length_c   1.000
_cell.angle_alpha   90.00
_cell.angle_beta   90.00
_cell.angle_gamma   90.00
#
_symmetry.space_group_name_H-M   'P 1'
#
loop_
_entity.id
_entity.type
_entity.pdbx_description
1 polymer ?
#
loop_
_entity_poly.entity_id
_entity_poly.type
_entity_poly.pdbx_seq_one_letter_code
_entity_poly.pdbx_strand_id
1 'polypeptide(L)'
;MSSVTQTDAITSNLIMSVTQDVFNEDGKFMRKIRSFVRREGRLTKGQEKALEELWPVMGIDFAPAPLDMVALLGREAPAVLEIGFGMGASLVEMAKNAPEKNFIGIEVHSPGVGACLGTAQEAGVTNLRVICH
;
A
#
# COMPACT_ATOMS: atom_id res chain seq x y z
N MET A 1 -4.88 6.22 -13.74
CA MET A 1 -5.09 4.83 -14.18
C MET A 1 -4.07 3.94 -13.51
N SER A 2 -4.50 2.87 -12.92
CA SER A 2 -3.59 1.99 -12.21
C SER A 2 -2.90 1.01 -13.15
N SER A 3 -1.71 0.58 -12.74
CA SER A 3 -0.92 -0.41 -13.45
C SER A 3 -0.74 -1.63 -12.55
N VAL A 4 -1.01 -2.82 -13.07
CA VAL A 4 -0.89 -4.07 -12.33
C VAL A 4 0.24 -4.90 -12.89
N THR A 5 1.14 -5.33 -12.01
CA THR A 5 2.29 -6.15 -12.37
C THR A 5 2.41 -7.34 -11.44
N GLN A 6 2.69 -8.51 -11.98
CA GLN A 6 2.78 -9.76 -11.22
C GLN A 6 4.19 -10.33 -11.34
N THR A 7 5.07 -10.03 -10.36
CA THR A 7 6.39 -10.65 -10.23
C THR A 7 7.15 -10.03 -9.04
N ASP A 8 7.90 -10.83 -8.31
CA ASP A 8 8.67 -10.35 -7.15
C ASP A 8 9.85 -9.49 -7.57
N ALA A 9 10.51 -9.82 -8.67
CA ALA A 9 11.65 -9.06 -9.16
C ALA A 9 11.24 -7.64 -9.57
N ILE A 10 10.10 -7.50 -10.25
CA ILE A 10 9.58 -6.20 -10.65
C ILE A 10 9.13 -5.41 -9.42
N THR A 11 8.51 -6.06 -8.43
CA THR A 11 8.11 -5.41 -7.19
C THR A 11 9.31 -4.78 -6.48
N SER A 12 10.40 -5.52 -6.34
CA SER A 12 11.62 -5.01 -5.70
C SER A 12 12.22 -3.83 -6.48
N ASN A 13 12.32 -3.94 -7.79
CA ASN A 13 12.87 -2.88 -8.63
C ASN A 13 12.00 -1.61 -8.58
N LEU A 14 10.70 -1.78 -8.58
CA LEU A 14 9.77 -0.66 -8.52
C LEU A 14 9.85 0.07 -7.19
N ILE A 15 9.93 -0.66 -6.08
CA ILE A 15 10.09 -0.06 -4.75
C ILE A 15 11.41 0.73 -4.68
N MET A 16 12.48 0.20 -5.20
CA MET A 16 13.77 0.91 -5.24
C MET A 16 13.70 2.19 -6.09
N SER A 17 13.00 2.13 -7.20
CA SER A 17 12.79 3.30 -8.06
C SER A 17 12.04 4.41 -7.31
N VAL A 18 11.03 4.05 -6.55
CA VAL A 18 10.21 4.99 -5.79
C VAL A 18 10.96 5.57 -4.60
N THR A 19 11.93 4.85 -4.05
CA THR A 19 12.66 5.31 -2.87
C THR A 19 13.50 6.56 -3.10
N GLN A 20 13.85 6.87 -4.34
CA GLN A 20 14.70 8.03 -4.63
C GLN A 20 14.08 9.35 -4.16
N ASP A 21 12.76 9.43 -4.16
CA ASP A 21 12.06 10.65 -3.77
C ASP A 21 11.86 10.79 -2.26
N VAL A 22 12.31 9.81 -1.49
CA VAL A 22 12.08 9.76 -0.05
C VAL A 22 13.22 10.40 0.73
N PHE A 23 14.37 10.60 0.10
CA PHE A 23 15.53 11.19 0.74
C PHE A 23 15.59 12.69 0.47
N ASN A 24 15.96 13.45 1.50
CA ASN A 24 16.24 14.86 1.32
C ASN A 24 17.63 15.05 0.66
N GLU A 25 18.02 16.32 0.46
CA GLU A 25 19.31 16.66 -0.15
C GLU A 25 20.52 16.12 0.62
N ASP A 26 20.37 15.88 1.91
CA ASP A 26 21.40 15.32 2.77
C ASP A 26 21.41 13.79 2.77
N GLY A 27 20.58 13.15 1.96
CA GLY A 27 20.46 11.70 1.90
C GLY A 27 19.73 11.10 3.10
N LYS A 28 19.04 11.92 3.88
CA LYS A 28 18.32 11.46 5.06
C LYS A 28 16.93 10.97 4.70
N PHE A 29 16.58 9.80 5.21
CA PHE A 29 15.26 9.23 5.02
C PHE A 29 14.18 10.13 5.62
N MET A 30 13.19 10.46 4.81
CA MET A 30 12.06 11.29 5.23
C MET A 30 10.81 10.44 5.43
N ARG A 31 10.27 10.46 6.63
CA ARG A 31 9.03 9.73 6.93
C ARG A 31 7.84 10.41 6.26
N LYS A 32 7.16 9.66 5.43
CA LYS A 32 5.97 10.13 4.73
C LYS A 32 4.67 9.88 5.49
N ILE A 33 4.69 9.04 6.50
CA ILE A 33 3.51 8.70 7.29
C ILE A 33 2.75 9.92 7.80
N ARG A 34 3.46 10.94 8.22
CA ARG A 34 2.84 12.15 8.74
C ARG A 34 2.04 12.94 7.73
N SER A 35 2.24 12.66 6.45
CA SER A 35 1.49 13.35 5.41
C SER A 35 0.06 12.84 5.26
N PHE A 36 -0.30 11.74 5.89
CA PHE A 36 -1.67 11.22 5.85
C PHE A 36 -2.71 12.26 6.23
N VAL A 37 -2.38 13.16 7.14
CA VAL A 37 -3.34 14.08 7.73
C VAL A 37 -3.24 15.50 7.16
N ARG A 38 -2.17 15.84 6.45
CA ARG A 38 -1.86 17.24 6.20
C ARG A 38 -1.99 17.74 4.79
N ARG A 39 -1.70 16.91 3.78
CA ARG A 39 -1.49 17.42 2.42
C ARG A 39 -2.51 16.97 1.40
N GLU A 40 -3.23 15.93 1.72
CA GLU A 40 -4.04 15.20 0.76
C GLU A 40 -5.50 15.64 0.79
N GLY A 41 -5.77 16.75 1.44
CA GLY A 41 -7.12 17.19 1.65
C GLY A 41 -7.74 16.55 2.89
N ARG A 42 -9.02 16.77 3.02
CA ARG A 42 -9.74 16.36 4.23
C ARG A 42 -10.10 14.88 4.18
N LEU A 43 -9.65 14.15 5.18
CA LEU A 43 -10.11 12.78 5.39
C LEU A 43 -11.51 12.78 5.98
N THR A 44 -12.35 11.83 5.57
CA THR A 44 -13.58 11.54 6.29
C THR A 44 -13.24 10.88 7.62
N LYS A 45 -14.18 10.90 8.56
CA LYS A 45 -13.96 10.21 9.84
C LYS A 45 -13.73 8.72 9.67
N GLY A 46 -14.41 8.10 8.72
CA GLY A 46 -14.22 6.68 8.41
C GLY A 46 -12.84 6.39 7.84
N GLN A 47 -12.35 7.25 6.95
CA GLN A 47 -11.00 7.11 6.38
C GLN A 47 -9.92 7.31 7.44
N GLU A 48 -10.08 8.30 8.30
CA GLU A 48 -9.17 8.57 9.40
C GLU A 48 -9.10 7.39 10.36
N LYS A 49 -10.27 6.88 10.75
CA LYS A 49 -10.36 5.70 11.63
C LYS A 49 -9.71 4.47 11.00
N ALA A 50 -9.94 4.24 9.70
CA ALA A 50 -9.34 3.13 8.99
C ALA A 50 -7.81 3.24 8.97
N LEU A 51 -7.28 4.43 8.72
CA LEU A 51 -5.83 4.65 8.75
C LEU A 51 -5.24 4.37 10.13
N GLU A 52 -5.89 4.83 11.19
CA GLU A 52 -5.40 4.61 12.54
C GLU A 52 -5.46 3.15 12.97
N GLU A 53 -6.56 2.47 12.70
CA GLU A 53 -6.80 1.12 13.20
C GLU A 53 -6.20 0.03 12.30
N LEU A 54 -6.17 0.25 10.99
CA LEU A 54 -5.80 -0.79 10.04
C LEU A 54 -4.39 -0.65 9.49
N TRP A 55 -3.79 0.53 9.60
CA TRP A 55 -2.42 0.71 9.14
C TRP A 55 -1.44 -0.25 9.83
N PRO A 56 -1.51 -0.46 11.14
CA PRO A 56 -0.62 -1.44 11.79
C PRO A 56 -0.75 -2.87 11.27
N VAL A 57 -1.91 -3.22 10.72
CA VAL A 57 -2.19 -4.58 10.22
C VAL A 57 -1.90 -4.71 8.73
N MET A 58 -2.30 -3.74 7.93
CA MET A 58 -2.28 -3.82 6.46
C MET A 58 -1.34 -2.83 5.80
N GLY A 59 -0.87 -1.84 6.52
CA GLY A 59 0.01 -0.81 5.98
C GLY A 59 1.46 -1.26 5.97
N ILE A 60 2.19 -0.77 4.98
CA ILE A 60 3.65 -0.92 4.92
C ILE A 60 4.24 0.47 4.93
N ASP A 61 5.06 0.77 5.91
CA ASP A 61 5.80 2.02 5.93
C ASP A 61 6.83 2.00 4.82
N PHE A 62 6.83 3.06 4.03
CA PHE A 62 7.77 3.18 2.93
C PHE A 62 9.20 3.23 3.47
N ALA A 63 10.07 2.37 2.94
CA ALA A 63 11.47 2.30 3.30
C ALA A 63 12.31 1.98 2.06
N PRO A 64 13.56 2.47 2.00
CA PRO A 64 14.45 2.22 0.85
C PRO A 64 15.06 0.83 0.94
N ALA A 65 14.23 -0.20 0.85
CA ALA A 65 14.66 -1.59 0.93
C ALA A 65 13.67 -2.47 0.17
N PRO A 66 14.10 -3.60 -0.37
CA PRO A 66 13.20 -4.57 -0.96
C PRO A 66 12.19 -5.07 0.06
N LEU A 67 11.00 -5.42 -0.41
CA LEU A 67 9.97 -5.98 0.44
C LEU A 67 10.25 -7.46 0.73
N ASP A 68 10.11 -7.83 1.98
CA ASP A 68 10.08 -9.24 2.37
C ASP A 68 8.61 -9.69 2.38
N MET A 69 8.19 -10.28 1.28
CA MET A 69 6.79 -10.67 1.08
C MET A 69 6.33 -11.74 2.08
N VAL A 70 7.22 -12.65 2.45
CA VAL A 70 6.89 -13.69 3.45
C VAL A 70 6.67 -13.05 4.81
N ALA A 71 7.53 -12.12 5.21
CA ALA A 71 7.37 -11.42 6.50
C ALA A 71 6.08 -10.59 6.52
N LEU A 72 5.73 -9.95 5.39
CA LEU A 72 4.57 -9.07 5.32
C LEU A 72 3.25 -9.83 5.24
N LEU A 73 3.20 -10.93 4.51
CA LEU A 73 1.97 -11.65 4.20
C LEU A 73 1.92 -13.06 4.81
N GLY A 74 3.00 -13.47 5.46
CA GLY A 74 3.07 -14.74 6.18
C GLY A 74 3.17 -15.98 5.30
N ARG A 75 3.41 -15.81 3.99
CA ARG A 75 3.49 -16.93 3.05
C ARG A 75 4.18 -16.54 1.76
N GLU A 76 4.70 -17.53 1.06
CA GLU A 76 5.11 -17.37 -0.32
C GLU A 76 3.92 -17.58 -1.23
N ALA A 77 3.71 -16.66 -2.17
CA ALA A 77 2.66 -16.75 -3.17
C ALA A 77 3.01 -15.81 -4.32
N PRO A 78 2.44 -16.02 -5.51
CA PRO A 78 2.58 -15.05 -6.58
C PRO A 78 2.13 -13.67 -6.12
N ALA A 79 2.91 -12.65 -6.40
CA ALA A 79 2.63 -11.27 -5.99
C ALA A 79 2.09 -10.44 -7.14
N VAL A 80 1.09 -9.63 -6.86
CA VAL A 80 0.51 -8.66 -7.78
C VAL A 80 0.72 -7.28 -7.20
N LEU A 81 1.28 -6.38 -7.99
CA LEU A 81 1.50 -5.00 -7.60
C LEU A 81 0.58 -4.09 -8.42
N GLU A 82 -0.17 -3.24 -7.75
CA GLU A 82 -0.94 -2.18 -8.39
C GLU A 82 -0.46 -0.82 -7.90
N ILE A 83 -0.12 0.06 -8.85
CA ILE A 83 0.34 1.42 -8.56
C ILE A 83 -0.78 2.38 -8.94
N GLY A 84 -1.11 3.29 -8.01
CA GLY A 84 -2.17 4.26 -8.24
C GLY A 84 -3.55 3.65 -8.13
N PHE A 85 -3.81 2.91 -7.06
CA PHE A 85 -5.09 2.19 -6.91
C PHE A 85 -6.29 3.09 -6.60
N GLY A 86 -6.08 4.37 -6.35
CA GLY A 86 -7.16 5.31 -6.04
C GLY A 86 -7.84 5.00 -4.72
N MET A 87 -9.13 4.69 -4.76
CA MET A 87 -9.92 4.30 -3.58
C MET A 87 -9.82 2.80 -3.28
N GLY A 88 -9.25 2.03 -4.19
CA GLY A 88 -8.89 0.65 -3.95
C GLY A 88 -10.00 -0.38 -4.20
N ALA A 89 -11.15 0.01 -4.72
CA ALA A 89 -12.26 -0.92 -4.93
C ALA A 89 -11.87 -2.08 -5.85
N SER A 90 -11.21 -1.79 -6.97
CA SER A 90 -10.76 -2.83 -7.91
C SER A 90 -9.68 -3.71 -7.29
N LEU A 91 -8.75 -3.12 -6.56
CA LEU A 91 -7.66 -3.84 -5.91
C LEU A 91 -8.21 -4.83 -4.87
N VAL A 92 -9.14 -4.38 -4.03
CA VAL A 92 -9.78 -5.24 -3.03
C VAL A 92 -10.55 -6.37 -3.72
N GLU A 93 -11.27 -6.08 -4.78
CA GLU A 93 -12.01 -7.08 -5.55
C GLU A 93 -11.07 -8.14 -6.13
N MET A 94 -9.95 -7.73 -6.72
CA MET A 94 -8.95 -8.66 -7.23
C MET A 94 -8.37 -9.54 -6.12
N ALA A 95 -8.03 -8.95 -4.99
CA ALA A 95 -7.47 -9.69 -3.87
C ALA A 95 -8.48 -10.70 -3.31
N LYS A 96 -9.73 -10.30 -3.20
CA LYS A 96 -10.81 -11.17 -2.75
C LYS A 96 -11.00 -12.37 -3.68
N ASN A 97 -10.92 -12.14 -4.99
CA ASN A 97 -11.14 -13.18 -6.01
C ASN A 97 -9.92 -14.06 -6.26
N ALA A 98 -8.76 -13.70 -5.75
CA ALA A 98 -7.52 -14.46 -5.90
C ALA A 98 -6.81 -14.63 -4.56
N PRO A 99 -7.43 -15.36 -3.61
CA PRO A 99 -6.85 -15.53 -2.28
C PRO A 99 -5.52 -16.29 -2.27
N GLU A 100 -5.20 -16.99 -3.34
CA GLU A 100 -3.93 -17.69 -3.53
C GLU A 100 -2.76 -16.78 -3.90
N LYS A 101 -3.03 -15.51 -4.16
CA LYS A 101 -2.01 -14.52 -4.53
C LYS A 101 -1.83 -13.49 -3.42
N ASN A 102 -0.67 -12.86 -3.39
CA ASN A 102 -0.38 -11.73 -2.53
C ASN A 102 -0.52 -10.42 -3.31
N PHE A 103 -1.16 -9.42 -2.73
CA PHE A 103 -1.39 -8.13 -3.38
C PHE A 103 -0.72 -7.01 -2.62
N ILE A 104 -0.04 -6.13 -3.35
CA ILE A 104 0.54 -4.90 -2.81
C ILE A 104 -0.01 -3.74 -3.64
N GLY A 105 -0.59 -2.76 -2.98
CA GLY A 105 -1.05 -1.53 -3.61
C GLY A 105 -0.22 -0.34 -3.18
N ILE A 106 0.04 0.57 -4.09
CA ILE A 106 0.72 1.84 -3.81
C ILE A 106 -0.19 2.98 -4.25
N GLU A 107 -0.44 3.91 -3.34
CA GLU A 107 -1.24 5.11 -3.63
C GLU A 107 -0.70 6.28 -2.81
N VAL A 108 -0.57 7.42 -3.44
CA VAL A 108 -0.09 8.64 -2.77
C VAL A 108 -1.19 9.37 -2.02
N HIS A 109 -2.43 9.22 -2.45
CA HIS A 109 -3.58 9.97 -1.93
C HIS A 109 -4.15 9.32 -0.67
N SER A 110 -3.92 9.93 0.49
CA SER A 110 -4.30 9.36 1.78
C SER A 110 -5.78 9.01 1.92
N PRO A 111 -6.74 9.81 1.44
CA PRO A 111 -8.15 9.42 1.48
C PRO A 111 -8.41 8.12 0.74
N GLY A 112 -7.74 7.91 -0.39
CA GLY A 112 -7.85 6.66 -1.15
C GLY A 112 -7.29 5.47 -0.37
N VAL A 113 -6.15 5.67 0.29
CA VAL A 113 -5.55 4.63 1.14
C VAL A 113 -6.51 4.25 2.27
N GLY A 114 -7.06 5.23 2.97
CA GLY A 114 -8.02 4.97 4.05
C GLY A 114 -9.26 4.25 3.56
N ALA A 115 -9.79 4.64 2.41
CA ALA A 115 -10.94 3.98 1.80
C ALA A 115 -10.64 2.53 1.43
N CYS A 116 -9.47 2.29 0.86
CA CYS A 116 -9.02 0.94 0.51
C CYS A 116 -8.92 0.02 1.73
N LEU A 117 -8.31 0.50 2.79
CA LEU A 117 -8.19 -0.26 4.05
C LEU A 117 -9.56 -0.63 4.61
N GLY A 118 -10.48 0.33 4.66
CA GLY A 118 -11.83 0.09 5.15
C GLY A 118 -12.59 -0.92 4.30
N THR A 119 -12.50 -0.81 2.98
CA THR A 119 -13.13 -1.73 2.04
C THR A 119 -12.55 -3.14 2.18
N ALA A 120 -11.23 -3.25 2.32
CA ALA A 120 -10.57 -4.55 2.52
C ALA A 120 -11.01 -5.22 3.81
N GLN A 121 -11.13 -4.46 4.89
CA GLN A 121 -11.62 -4.98 6.17
C GLN A 121 -13.06 -5.51 6.04
N GLU A 122 -13.95 -4.73 5.44
CA GLU A 122 -15.33 -5.12 5.24
C GLU A 122 -15.45 -6.39 4.39
N ALA A 123 -14.59 -6.53 3.39
CA ALA A 123 -14.57 -7.69 2.52
C ALA A 123 -13.86 -8.91 3.12
N GLY A 124 -13.23 -8.76 4.28
CA GLY A 124 -12.47 -9.84 4.91
C GLY A 124 -11.19 -10.23 4.17
N VAL A 125 -10.63 -9.31 3.41
CA VAL A 125 -9.42 -9.56 2.62
C VAL A 125 -8.19 -9.51 3.52
N THR A 126 -7.36 -10.55 3.46
CA THR A 126 -6.15 -10.66 4.28
C THR A 126 -4.87 -10.73 3.46
N ASN A 127 -4.97 -10.90 2.15
CA ASN A 127 -3.84 -11.04 1.24
C ASN A 127 -3.45 -9.75 0.54
N LEU A 128 -3.73 -8.62 1.18
CA LEU A 128 -3.46 -7.28 0.66
C LEU A 128 -2.67 -6.46 1.67
N ARG A 129 -1.64 -5.76 1.19
CA ARG A 129 -0.94 -4.73 1.95
C ARG A 129 -0.85 -3.48 1.11
N VAL A 130 -0.80 -2.32 1.76
CA VAL A 130 -0.77 -1.03 1.05
C VAL A 130 0.38 -0.16 1.51
N ILE A 131 0.91 0.60 0.58
CA ILE A 131 1.94 1.61 0.80
C ILE A 131 1.34 2.96 0.41
N CYS A 132 1.49 3.95 1.27
CA CYS A 132 1.11 5.33 0.97
C CYS A 132 2.35 6.10 0.52
N HIS A 133 2.49 6.28 -0.79
CA HIS A 133 3.64 6.98 -1.34
C HIS A 133 3.38 7.49 -2.75
#